data_f29cc47457d616cca74c286f22f48dda
#
_entry.id   f29cc47457d616cca74c286f22f48dda
#
_cell.length_a   1.000
_cell.length_b   1.000
_cell.length_c   1.000
_cell.angle_alpha   90.00
_cell.angle_beta   90.00
_cell.angle_gamma   90.00
#
_symmetry.space_group_name_H-M   'P 1'
#
loop_
_entity.id
_entity.type
_entity.pdbx_description
1 polymer ?
#
loop_
_entity_poly.entity_id
_entity_poly.type
_entity_poly.pdbx_seq_one_letter_code
_entity_poly.pdbx_strand_id
1 'polypeptide(L)'
;MSRTLFIADLHLCTEEPAITAGFLHFLQGEARGCDALYILGDLFEAWIGDDDPNPLHREIAAALKALPIPKFFIHGNRDFLLGKRFARESGMTLLPEEQVLSLYGHRVLIMHGDTLCTDDEGYLRFRAKVHQRWLQCLFLALPLRIRMRIAARMRADSKQANQHKSMSIMDVNQQAVIDTMTRQQVRILIHGHTHRPAVHELIVQGESAQRVVLGAWHENGSMIQVDADGVQLIEFPF
;
A
#
# COMPACT_ATOMS: atom_id res chain seq x y z
N MET A 1 -6.38 16.72 18.20
CA MET A 1 -6.90 17.19 16.90
C MET A 1 -7.30 15.97 16.09
N SER A 2 -8.46 16.00 15.44
CA SER A 2 -8.95 14.92 14.59
C SER A 2 -8.06 14.81 13.35
N ARG A 3 -7.49 13.62 13.12
CA ARG A 3 -6.60 13.35 11.97
C ARG A 3 -6.71 11.90 11.54
N THR A 4 -6.51 11.65 10.27
CA THR A 4 -6.42 10.31 9.66
C THR A 4 -5.03 10.12 9.09
N LEU A 5 -4.43 8.95 9.31
CA LEU A 5 -3.09 8.62 8.85
C LEU A 5 -3.13 7.58 7.73
N PHE A 6 -2.20 7.74 6.79
CA PHE A 6 -1.99 6.85 5.65
C PHE A 6 -0.52 6.43 5.61
N ILE A 7 -0.26 5.15 5.38
CA ILE A 7 1.06 4.56 5.19
C ILE A 7 1.02 3.55 4.05
N ALA A 8 2.15 3.25 3.43
CA ALA A 8 2.30 2.21 2.41
C ALA A 8 3.76 1.75 2.33
N ASP A 9 4.01 0.70 1.57
CA ASP A 9 5.35 0.28 1.13
C ASP A 9 6.33 0.02 2.27
N LEU A 10 5.86 -0.66 3.33
CA LEU A 10 6.68 -1.04 4.47
C LEU A 10 7.59 -2.23 4.14
N HIS A 11 7.11 -3.14 3.28
CA HIS A 11 7.84 -4.34 2.85
C HIS A 11 8.38 -5.18 4.02
N LEU A 12 7.58 -5.32 5.10
CA LEU A 12 7.97 -6.05 6.30
C LEU A 12 8.43 -7.48 5.95
N CYS A 13 9.61 -7.82 6.40
CA CYS A 13 10.23 -9.12 6.22
C CYS A 13 11.18 -9.42 7.39
N THR A 14 11.61 -10.66 7.51
CA THR A 14 12.49 -11.11 8.60
C THR A 14 13.92 -10.60 8.45
N GLU A 15 14.31 -10.23 7.23
CA GLU A 15 15.64 -9.73 6.88
C GLU A 15 15.86 -8.27 7.29
N GLU A 16 14.77 -7.49 7.47
CA GLU A 16 14.79 -6.07 7.80
C GLU A 16 14.07 -5.79 9.15
N PRO A 17 14.63 -6.26 10.28
CA PRO A 17 13.97 -6.15 11.58
C PRO A 17 13.85 -4.71 12.08
N ALA A 18 14.69 -3.79 11.60
CA ALA A 18 14.62 -2.38 11.95
C ALA A 18 13.31 -1.73 11.47
N ILE A 19 12.86 -2.05 10.26
CA ILE A 19 11.58 -1.56 9.72
C ILE A 19 10.41 -2.09 10.56
N THR A 20 10.47 -3.36 10.95
CA THR A 20 9.46 -3.97 11.83
C THR A 20 9.41 -3.24 13.18
N ALA A 21 10.56 -2.98 13.80
CA ALA A 21 10.64 -2.25 15.06
C ALA A 21 10.10 -0.82 14.93
N GLY A 22 10.46 -0.12 13.85
CA GLY A 22 9.95 1.22 13.52
C GLY A 22 8.44 1.23 13.37
N PHE A 23 7.87 0.25 12.66
CA PHE A 23 6.42 0.12 12.51
C PHE A 23 5.72 -0.14 13.84
N LEU A 24 6.26 -1.03 14.67
CA LEU A 24 5.70 -1.29 16.01
C LEU A 24 5.75 -0.04 16.90
N HIS A 25 6.82 0.74 16.81
CA HIS A 25 6.94 2.01 17.51
C HIS A 25 5.90 3.03 17.01
N PHE A 26 5.74 3.16 15.69
CA PHE A 26 4.70 4.00 15.08
C PHE A 26 3.29 3.62 15.56
N LEU A 27 2.96 2.33 15.63
CA LEU A 27 1.65 1.87 16.13
C LEU A 27 1.44 2.22 17.61
N GLN A 28 2.50 2.23 18.42
CA GLN A 28 2.44 2.56 19.84
C GLN A 28 2.40 4.08 20.11
N GLY A 29 2.93 4.87 19.19
CA GLY A 29 3.03 6.32 19.28
C GLY A 29 2.03 7.06 18.39
N GLU A 30 2.47 7.43 17.21
CA GLU A 30 1.73 8.31 16.27
C GLU A 30 0.33 7.81 15.92
N ALA A 31 0.19 6.51 15.65
CA ALA A 31 -1.08 5.94 15.23
C ALA A 31 -2.16 5.93 16.34
N ARG A 32 -1.77 5.94 17.60
CA ARG A 32 -2.75 5.90 18.71
C ARG A 32 -3.63 7.14 18.81
N GLY A 33 -3.14 8.28 18.35
CA GLY A 33 -3.83 9.56 18.45
C GLY A 33 -4.63 9.95 17.21
N CYS A 34 -4.81 9.05 16.25
CA CYS A 34 -5.57 9.33 15.02
C CYS A 34 -6.97 8.70 15.02
N ASP A 35 -7.84 9.23 14.17
CA ASP A 35 -9.23 8.75 14.04
C ASP A 35 -9.30 7.42 13.25
N ALA A 36 -8.36 7.21 12.33
CA ALA A 36 -8.23 6.00 11.54
C ALA A 36 -6.83 5.85 10.94
N LEU A 37 -6.41 4.61 10.67
CA LEU A 37 -5.19 4.26 9.95
C LEU A 37 -5.54 3.53 8.65
N TYR A 38 -5.02 4.02 7.53
CA TYR A 38 -5.12 3.39 6.22
C TYR A 38 -3.75 2.90 5.78
N ILE A 39 -3.66 1.61 5.42
CA ILE A 39 -2.47 0.97 4.87
C ILE A 39 -2.73 0.73 3.39
N LEU A 40 -2.01 1.45 2.53
CA LEU A 40 -2.24 1.46 1.08
C LEU A 40 -1.40 0.45 0.33
N GLY A 41 -1.25 -0.76 0.88
CA GLY A 41 -0.58 -1.88 0.25
C GLY A 41 0.92 -1.99 0.54
N ASP A 42 1.48 -3.12 0.13
CA ASP A 42 2.87 -3.48 0.32
C ASP A 42 3.31 -3.38 1.80
N LEU A 43 2.40 -3.80 2.71
CA LEU A 43 2.73 -3.95 4.13
C LEU A 43 3.80 -5.02 4.33
N PHE A 44 3.72 -6.12 3.59
CA PHE A 44 4.69 -7.20 3.61
C PHE A 44 5.45 -7.30 2.28
N GLU A 45 6.72 -7.71 2.34
CA GLU A 45 7.55 -7.93 1.15
C GLU A 45 6.99 -9.03 0.23
N ALA A 46 6.29 -10.01 0.80
CA ALA A 46 5.55 -11.02 0.06
C ALA A 46 4.45 -11.62 0.92
N TRP A 47 3.33 -11.97 0.31
CA TRP A 47 2.24 -12.70 0.94
C TRP A 47 1.87 -13.92 0.10
N ILE A 48 1.95 -15.10 0.70
CA ILE A 48 1.71 -16.37 0.00
C ILE A 48 0.46 -17.11 0.50
N GLY A 49 -0.30 -16.47 1.38
CA GLY A 49 -1.55 -16.96 1.95
C GLY A 49 -1.63 -16.78 3.46
N ASP A 50 -2.83 -16.67 3.98
CA ASP A 50 -3.11 -16.45 5.41
C ASP A 50 -2.75 -17.66 6.29
N ASP A 51 -2.40 -18.78 5.70
CA ASP A 51 -1.97 -20.02 6.37
C ASP A 51 -0.45 -20.11 6.55
N ASP A 52 0.30 -19.09 6.12
CA ASP A 52 1.75 -19.01 6.34
C ASP A 52 2.04 -18.86 7.85
N PRO A 53 2.77 -19.82 8.47
CA PRO A 53 3.04 -19.79 9.91
C PRO A 53 4.13 -18.81 10.32
N ASN A 54 4.56 -17.89 9.44
CA ASN A 54 5.62 -16.93 9.72
C ASN A 54 5.32 -16.16 11.03
N PRO A 55 6.23 -16.19 12.03
CA PRO A 55 6.05 -15.49 13.31
C PRO A 55 5.83 -13.98 13.15
N LEU A 56 6.50 -13.35 12.17
CA LEU A 56 6.35 -11.93 11.88
C LEU A 56 4.89 -11.57 11.57
N HIS A 57 4.18 -12.39 10.79
CA HIS A 57 2.78 -12.14 10.45
C HIS A 57 1.89 -12.12 11.70
N ARG A 58 2.14 -13.00 12.66
CA ARG A 58 1.39 -13.05 13.94
C ARG A 58 1.71 -11.86 14.83
N GLU A 59 2.97 -11.46 14.90
CA GLU A 59 3.41 -10.30 15.65
C GLU A 59 2.74 -9.02 15.15
N ILE A 60 2.77 -8.80 13.83
CA ILE A 60 2.14 -7.65 13.21
C ILE A 60 0.62 -7.68 13.36
N ALA A 61 -0.03 -8.85 13.19
CA ALA A 61 -1.46 -8.98 13.41
C ALA A 61 -1.85 -8.62 14.85
N ALA A 62 -1.08 -9.09 15.84
CA ALA A 62 -1.33 -8.78 17.25
C ALA A 62 -1.16 -7.30 17.55
N ALA A 63 -0.11 -6.67 17.04
CA ALA A 63 0.16 -5.25 17.22
C ALA A 63 -0.95 -4.37 16.60
N LEU A 64 -1.36 -4.68 15.37
CA LEU A 64 -2.48 -4.00 14.71
C LEU A 64 -3.78 -4.20 15.49
N LYS A 65 -4.06 -5.42 15.97
CA LYS A 65 -5.25 -5.70 16.76
C LYS A 65 -5.31 -4.91 18.07
N ALA A 66 -4.16 -4.71 18.69
CA ALA A 66 -4.05 -3.95 19.94
C ALA A 66 -4.28 -2.44 19.76
N LEU A 67 -4.16 -1.93 18.55
CA LEU A 67 -4.42 -0.53 18.24
C LEU A 67 -5.94 -0.24 18.27
N PRO A 68 -6.46 0.62 19.18
CA PRO A 68 -7.89 0.77 19.41
C PRO A 68 -8.59 1.76 18.48
N ILE A 69 -8.16 1.82 17.22
CA ILE A 69 -8.75 2.68 16.18
C ILE A 69 -9.19 1.85 14.97
N PRO A 70 -10.08 2.35 14.11
CA PRO A 70 -10.36 1.74 12.82
C PRO A 70 -9.10 1.63 11.96
N LYS A 71 -8.91 0.45 11.35
CA LYS A 71 -7.79 0.15 10.45
C LYS A 71 -8.30 -0.40 9.14
N PHE A 72 -7.79 0.14 8.04
CA PHE A 72 -8.19 -0.22 6.70
C PHE A 72 -6.99 -0.61 5.86
N PHE A 73 -7.19 -1.54 4.93
CA PHE A 73 -6.13 -2.06 4.09
C PHE A 73 -6.57 -2.12 2.63
N ILE A 74 -5.76 -1.57 1.75
CA ILE A 74 -5.81 -1.75 0.30
C ILE A 74 -4.66 -2.67 -0.08
N HIS A 75 -4.89 -3.62 -0.96
CA HIS A 75 -3.86 -4.53 -1.43
C HIS A 75 -2.81 -3.80 -2.29
N GLY A 76 -1.54 -4.11 -2.06
CA GLY A 76 -0.44 -3.77 -2.95
C GLY A 76 -0.09 -4.90 -3.91
N ASN A 77 0.99 -4.72 -4.64
CA ASN A 77 1.47 -5.72 -5.60
C ASN A 77 2.27 -6.86 -4.93
N ARG A 78 2.70 -6.70 -3.69
CA ARG A 78 3.42 -7.72 -2.91
C ARG A 78 2.51 -8.56 -2.05
N ASP A 79 1.40 -8.01 -1.60
CA ASP A 79 0.50 -8.63 -0.62
C ASP A 79 -0.96 -8.75 -1.08
N PHE A 80 -1.19 -8.82 -2.40
CA PHE A 80 -2.52 -8.95 -3.00
C PHE A 80 -3.27 -10.24 -2.63
N LEU A 81 -2.58 -11.24 -2.07
CA LEU A 81 -3.17 -12.48 -1.55
C LEU A 81 -3.54 -12.41 -0.06
N LEU A 82 -3.29 -11.26 0.61
CA LEU A 82 -3.69 -11.06 2.00
C LEU A 82 -5.21 -11.17 2.10
N GLY A 83 -5.66 -12.12 2.92
CA GLY A 83 -7.05 -12.54 2.92
C GLY A 83 -7.81 -12.14 4.18
N LYS A 84 -9.05 -12.61 4.23
CA LYS A 84 -10.00 -12.29 5.30
C LYS A 84 -9.59 -12.84 6.67
N ARG A 85 -8.78 -13.91 6.72
CA ARG A 85 -8.32 -14.48 7.99
C ARG A 85 -7.34 -13.53 8.67
N PHE A 86 -6.30 -13.08 7.95
CA PHE A 86 -5.36 -12.10 8.49
C PHE A 86 -6.05 -10.78 8.84
N ALA A 87 -6.98 -10.30 7.99
CA ALA A 87 -7.75 -9.09 8.28
C ALA A 87 -8.52 -9.19 9.59
N ARG A 88 -9.15 -10.33 9.90
CA ARG A 88 -9.81 -10.56 11.20
C ARG A 88 -8.82 -10.64 12.37
N GLU A 89 -7.70 -11.33 12.17
CA GLU A 89 -6.66 -11.49 13.19
C GLU A 89 -6.03 -10.15 13.57
N SER A 90 -5.82 -9.26 12.60
CA SER A 90 -5.27 -7.91 12.77
C SER A 90 -6.31 -6.83 13.10
N GLY A 91 -7.60 -7.14 12.96
CA GLY A 91 -8.68 -6.16 13.13
C GLY A 91 -8.76 -5.11 12.04
N MET A 92 -8.24 -5.41 10.84
CA MET A 92 -8.32 -4.55 9.66
C MET A 92 -9.58 -4.82 8.84
N THR A 93 -10.05 -3.80 8.14
CA THR A 93 -11.07 -3.91 7.10
C THR A 93 -10.41 -3.84 5.73
N LEU A 94 -10.63 -4.86 4.88
CA LEU A 94 -10.15 -4.84 3.50
C LEU A 94 -11.01 -3.91 2.65
N LEU A 95 -10.37 -3.00 1.94
CA LEU A 95 -11.01 -2.07 1.02
C LEU A 95 -10.83 -2.52 -0.45
N PRO A 96 -11.68 -2.00 -1.37
CA PRO A 96 -11.44 -2.15 -2.79
C PRO A 96 -10.15 -1.42 -3.22
N GLU A 97 -9.71 -1.70 -4.45
CA GLU A 97 -8.48 -1.16 -5.03
C GLU A 97 -8.44 0.38 -5.09
N GLU A 98 -9.58 1.00 -5.32
CA GLU A 98 -9.80 2.45 -5.28
C GLU A 98 -10.90 2.75 -4.26
N GLN A 99 -10.66 3.70 -3.37
CA GLN A 99 -11.66 4.14 -2.39
C GLN A 99 -11.66 5.65 -2.27
N VAL A 100 -12.84 6.26 -2.44
CA VAL A 100 -13.04 7.68 -2.14
C VAL A 100 -13.49 7.83 -0.69
N LEU A 101 -12.82 8.72 0.03
CA LEU A 101 -13.10 9.07 1.41
C LEU A 101 -13.56 10.52 1.49
N SER A 102 -14.44 10.81 2.46
CA SER A 102 -14.78 12.17 2.87
C SER A 102 -14.20 12.39 4.27
N LEU A 103 -13.11 13.16 4.35
CA LEU A 103 -12.36 13.38 5.58
C LEU A 103 -12.24 14.89 5.84
N TYR A 104 -12.76 15.35 6.96
CA TYR A 104 -12.61 16.74 7.43
C TYR A 104 -12.98 17.81 6.40
N GLY A 105 -13.94 17.52 5.52
CA GLY A 105 -14.35 18.40 4.42
C GLY A 105 -13.62 18.18 3.09
N HIS A 106 -12.61 17.33 3.07
CA HIS A 106 -11.87 16.96 1.86
C HIS A 106 -12.40 15.67 1.24
N ARG A 107 -12.49 15.62 -0.09
CA ARG A 107 -12.76 14.42 -0.87
C ARG A 107 -11.44 13.83 -1.36
N VAL A 108 -11.05 12.69 -0.85
CA VAL A 108 -9.74 12.06 -1.10
C VAL A 108 -9.91 10.69 -1.75
N LEU A 109 -9.26 10.46 -2.88
CA LEU A 109 -9.10 9.13 -3.45
C LEU A 109 -7.85 8.49 -2.87
N ILE A 110 -7.99 7.24 -2.42
CA ILE A 110 -6.87 6.44 -1.97
C ILE A 110 -6.76 5.16 -2.78
N MET A 111 -5.54 4.74 -3.07
CA MET A 111 -5.21 3.50 -3.78
C MET A 111 -3.74 3.12 -3.54
N HIS A 112 -3.32 1.91 -3.93
CA HIS A 112 -1.91 1.56 -3.88
C HIS A 112 -1.09 2.35 -4.91
N GLY A 113 -1.55 2.42 -6.16
CA GLY A 113 -0.95 3.24 -7.21
C GLY A 113 -0.32 2.47 -8.37
N ASP A 114 -0.15 1.16 -8.24
CA ASP A 114 0.47 0.30 -9.27
C ASP A 114 -0.32 0.28 -10.60
N THR A 115 -1.63 0.46 -10.55
CA THR A 115 -2.48 0.56 -11.74
C THR A 115 -2.33 1.87 -12.52
N LEU A 116 -1.71 2.88 -11.92
CA LEU A 116 -1.40 4.15 -12.58
C LEU A 116 -0.12 4.10 -13.44
N CYS A 117 0.71 3.06 -13.26
CA CYS A 117 1.93 2.84 -14.04
C CYS A 117 1.60 2.21 -15.41
N THR A 118 0.80 2.91 -16.22
CA THR A 118 0.25 2.37 -17.48
C THR A 118 1.30 2.17 -18.56
N ASP A 119 2.46 2.79 -18.45
CA ASP A 119 3.57 2.64 -19.39
C ASP A 119 4.32 1.31 -19.18
N ASP A 120 4.17 0.65 -18.03
CA ASP A 120 4.67 -0.70 -17.77
C ASP A 120 3.64 -1.77 -18.20
N GLU A 121 3.44 -1.91 -19.50
CA GLU A 121 2.51 -2.91 -20.04
C GLU A 121 2.86 -4.34 -19.63
N GLY A 122 4.14 -4.65 -19.44
CA GLY A 122 4.60 -5.96 -19.00
C GLY A 122 4.09 -6.28 -17.60
N TYR A 123 4.22 -5.33 -16.69
CA TYR A 123 3.68 -5.42 -15.34
C TYR A 123 2.14 -5.54 -15.36
N LEU A 124 1.44 -4.69 -16.11
CA LEU A 124 -0.03 -4.73 -16.14
C LEU A 124 -0.58 -6.05 -16.69
N ARG A 125 0.06 -6.63 -17.71
CA ARG A 125 -0.29 -7.97 -18.22
C ARG A 125 -0.06 -9.06 -17.18
N PHE A 126 1.06 -9.00 -16.46
CA PHE A 126 1.33 -9.92 -15.36
C PHE A 126 0.30 -9.76 -14.24
N ARG A 127 0.04 -8.52 -13.80
CA ARG A 127 -0.95 -8.19 -12.79
C ARG A 127 -2.33 -8.74 -13.14
N ALA A 128 -2.81 -8.49 -14.36
CA ALA A 128 -4.10 -8.98 -14.85
C ALA A 128 -4.23 -10.51 -14.76
N LYS A 129 -3.14 -11.26 -14.92
CA LYS A 129 -3.12 -12.72 -14.76
C LYS A 129 -3.23 -13.13 -13.29
N VAL A 130 -2.34 -12.58 -12.42
CA VAL A 130 -2.26 -13.02 -11.01
C VAL A 130 -3.44 -12.55 -10.17
N HIS A 131 -4.18 -11.53 -10.61
CA HIS A 131 -5.41 -11.08 -9.99
C HIS A 131 -6.66 -11.88 -10.39
N GLN A 132 -6.54 -12.86 -11.29
CA GLN A 132 -7.65 -13.76 -11.61
C GLN A 132 -7.96 -14.67 -10.43
N ARG A 133 -9.18 -14.63 -9.92
CA ARG A 133 -9.62 -15.37 -8.72
C ARG A 133 -9.36 -16.88 -8.80
N TRP A 134 -9.63 -17.47 -9.97
CA TRP A 134 -9.38 -18.91 -10.14
C TRP A 134 -7.89 -19.27 -10.01
N LEU A 135 -6.99 -18.41 -10.53
CA LEU A 135 -5.55 -18.62 -10.43
C LEU A 135 -5.08 -18.45 -8.98
N GLN A 136 -5.61 -17.46 -8.26
CA GLN A 136 -5.33 -17.28 -6.84
C GLN A 136 -5.80 -18.48 -6.01
N CYS A 137 -7.03 -18.99 -6.27
CA CYS A 137 -7.53 -20.20 -5.61
C CYS A 137 -6.65 -21.41 -5.90
N LEU A 138 -6.23 -21.60 -7.15
CA LEU A 138 -5.32 -22.68 -7.52
C LEU A 138 -3.96 -22.54 -6.80
N PHE A 139 -3.38 -21.35 -6.79
CA PHE A 139 -2.12 -21.08 -6.10
C PHE A 139 -2.23 -21.36 -4.60
N LEU A 140 -3.28 -20.86 -3.94
CA LEU A 140 -3.51 -21.05 -2.50
C LEU A 140 -3.82 -22.50 -2.11
N ALA A 141 -4.28 -23.34 -3.05
CA ALA A 141 -4.48 -24.76 -2.84
C ALA A 141 -3.17 -25.57 -2.87
N LEU A 142 -2.08 -24.99 -3.37
CA LEU A 142 -0.76 -25.64 -3.39
C LEU A 142 -0.17 -25.73 -1.96
N PRO A 143 0.62 -26.78 -1.69
CA PRO A 143 1.39 -26.85 -0.45
C PRO A 143 2.29 -25.63 -0.25
N LEU A 144 2.41 -25.17 0.99
CA LEU A 144 3.13 -23.95 1.35
C LEU A 144 4.56 -23.91 0.77
N ARG A 145 5.29 -25.04 0.84
CA ARG A 145 6.66 -25.14 0.28
C ARG A 145 6.72 -24.84 -1.21
N ILE A 146 5.69 -25.20 -1.96
CA ILE A 146 5.61 -24.93 -3.41
C ILE A 146 5.31 -23.45 -3.62
N ARG A 147 4.36 -22.87 -2.88
CA ARG A 147 4.05 -21.44 -2.94
C ARG A 147 5.27 -20.57 -2.61
N MET A 148 6.04 -20.94 -1.58
CA MET A 148 7.30 -20.26 -1.22
C MET A 148 8.30 -20.26 -2.39
N ARG A 149 8.50 -21.41 -3.06
CA ARG A 149 9.42 -21.52 -4.20
C ARG A 149 8.95 -20.67 -5.39
N ILE A 150 7.65 -20.70 -5.69
CA ILE A 150 7.07 -19.89 -6.78
C ILE A 150 7.26 -18.41 -6.45
N ALA A 151 6.90 -17.95 -5.25
CA ALA A 151 7.04 -16.56 -4.84
C ALA A 151 8.50 -16.09 -4.87
N ALA A 152 9.45 -16.92 -4.41
CA ALA A 152 10.87 -16.60 -4.45
C ALA A 152 11.37 -16.43 -5.89
N ARG A 153 10.95 -17.32 -6.82
CA ARG A 153 11.30 -17.20 -8.25
C ARG A 153 10.71 -15.95 -8.87
N MET A 154 9.42 -15.69 -8.63
CA MET A 154 8.75 -14.48 -9.15
C MET A 154 9.41 -13.19 -8.67
N ARG A 155 9.87 -13.15 -7.40
CA ARG A 155 10.63 -11.98 -6.87
C ARG A 155 11.97 -11.81 -7.58
N ALA A 156 12.71 -12.90 -7.80
CA ALA A 156 13.98 -12.86 -8.52
C ALA A 156 13.80 -12.37 -9.96
N ASP A 157 12.81 -12.90 -10.67
CA ASP A 157 12.47 -12.50 -12.04
C ASP A 157 12.04 -11.02 -12.11
N SER A 158 11.23 -10.56 -11.15
CA SER A 158 10.80 -9.15 -11.05
C SER A 158 11.98 -8.21 -10.78
N LYS A 159 12.88 -8.58 -9.87
CA LYS A 159 14.09 -7.78 -9.58
C LYS A 159 14.98 -7.66 -10.81
N GLN A 160 15.18 -8.75 -11.54
CA GLN A 160 15.96 -8.75 -12.79
C GLN A 160 15.29 -7.91 -13.88
N ALA A 161 13.97 -8.04 -14.06
CA ALA A 161 13.22 -7.26 -15.04
C ALA A 161 13.28 -5.75 -14.74
N ASN A 162 13.19 -5.35 -13.47
CA ASN A 162 13.23 -3.95 -13.07
C ASN A 162 14.62 -3.31 -13.21
N GLN A 163 15.71 -4.09 -13.15
CA GLN A 163 17.07 -3.56 -13.38
C GLN A 163 17.27 -2.97 -14.79
N HIS A 164 16.48 -3.42 -15.76
CA HIS A 164 16.58 -2.97 -17.16
C HIS A 164 15.51 -1.95 -17.56
N LYS A 165 14.58 -1.61 -16.65
CA LYS A 165 13.55 -0.61 -16.91
C LYS A 165 14.04 0.79 -16.57
N SER A 166 13.67 1.76 -17.41
CA SER A 166 13.90 3.17 -17.07
C SER A 166 13.04 3.58 -15.88
N MET A 167 13.54 4.52 -15.09
CA MET A 167 12.84 5.08 -13.94
C MET A 167 11.48 5.71 -14.33
N SER A 168 11.36 6.21 -15.55
CA SER A 168 10.13 6.83 -16.08
C SER A 168 9.02 5.80 -16.36
N ILE A 169 9.38 4.58 -16.81
CA ILE A 169 8.40 3.52 -17.09
C ILE A 169 7.79 2.97 -15.78
N MET A 170 8.57 3.02 -14.68
CA MET A 170 8.13 2.54 -13.36
C MET A 170 7.37 3.60 -12.56
N ASP A 171 7.25 4.83 -13.08
CA ASP A 171 6.47 5.90 -12.46
C ASP A 171 5.02 5.89 -12.97
N VAL A 172 4.14 6.61 -12.27
CA VAL A 172 2.76 6.76 -12.70
C VAL A 172 2.67 7.59 -13.98
N ASN A 173 1.79 7.17 -14.88
CA ASN A 173 1.45 7.95 -16.07
C ASN A 173 0.54 9.12 -15.66
N GLN A 174 0.95 10.35 -16.02
CA GLN A 174 0.21 11.55 -15.60
C GLN A 174 -1.22 11.61 -16.16
N GLN A 175 -1.43 11.12 -17.37
CA GLN A 175 -2.78 11.09 -17.96
C GLN A 175 -3.68 10.09 -17.21
N ALA A 176 -3.15 8.91 -16.84
CA ALA A 176 -3.85 7.93 -16.04
C ALA A 176 -4.26 8.50 -14.66
N VAL A 177 -3.41 9.32 -14.05
CA VAL A 177 -3.72 10.05 -12.80
C VAL A 177 -4.90 10.99 -13.01
N ILE A 178 -4.81 11.86 -14.04
CA ILE A 178 -5.85 12.86 -14.34
C ILE A 178 -7.18 12.17 -14.65
N ASP A 179 -7.17 11.13 -15.49
CA ASP A 179 -8.36 10.37 -15.87
C ASP A 179 -9.03 9.72 -14.66
N THR A 180 -8.21 9.13 -13.76
CA THR A 180 -8.70 8.49 -12.54
C THR A 180 -9.31 9.51 -11.58
N MET A 181 -8.64 10.64 -11.34
CA MET A 181 -9.15 11.71 -10.48
C MET A 181 -10.42 12.34 -11.06
N THR A 182 -10.48 12.50 -12.39
CA THR A 182 -11.68 12.99 -13.10
C THR A 182 -12.85 12.04 -12.94
N ARG A 183 -12.64 10.74 -13.18
CA ARG A 183 -13.66 9.69 -13.06
C ARG A 183 -14.22 9.60 -11.64
N GLN A 184 -13.37 9.75 -10.63
CA GLN A 184 -13.75 9.69 -9.21
C GLN A 184 -14.23 11.05 -8.65
N GLN A 185 -14.15 12.11 -9.46
CA GLN A 185 -14.54 13.50 -9.07
C GLN A 185 -13.83 13.94 -7.79
N VAL A 186 -12.52 13.78 -7.72
CA VAL A 186 -11.68 14.18 -6.58
C VAL A 186 -10.59 15.16 -6.99
N ARG A 187 -10.11 15.94 -6.01
CA ARG A 187 -8.98 16.87 -6.16
C ARG A 187 -7.75 16.44 -5.38
N ILE A 188 -7.87 15.39 -4.59
CA ILE A 188 -6.77 14.85 -3.79
C ILE A 188 -6.68 13.36 -4.07
N LEU A 189 -5.48 12.91 -4.47
CA LEU A 189 -5.12 11.51 -4.64
C LEU A 189 -3.95 11.17 -3.70
N ILE A 190 -4.10 10.14 -2.89
CA ILE A 190 -3.04 9.59 -2.04
C ILE A 190 -2.72 8.16 -2.52
N HIS A 191 -1.44 7.89 -2.76
CA HIS A 191 -0.98 6.55 -3.13
C HIS A 191 0.46 6.27 -2.70
N GLY A 192 0.91 5.03 -2.80
CA GLY A 192 2.26 4.55 -2.59
C GLY A 192 2.92 4.06 -3.87
N HIS A 193 3.48 2.87 -3.83
CA HIS A 193 4.02 2.06 -4.92
C HIS A 193 5.31 2.58 -5.58
N THR A 194 5.41 3.87 -5.90
CA THR A 194 6.58 4.40 -6.61
C THR A 194 7.79 4.66 -5.72
N HIS A 195 7.60 4.61 -4.39
CA HIS A 195 8.62 4.88 -3.38
C HIS A 195 9.29 6.28 -3.51
N ARG A 196 8.57 7.25 -4.08
CA ARG A 196 9.06 8.62 -4.31
C ARG A 196 8.16 9.62 -3.61
N PRO A 197 8.42 9.84 -2.30
CA PRO A 197 7.58 10.73 -1.50
C PRO A 197 7.61 12.14 -2.08
N ALA A 198 6.46 12.66 -2.43
CA ALA A 198 6.31 13.99 -2.99
C ALA A 198 4.85 14.46 -2.98
N VAL A 199 4.67 15.77 -2.98
CA VAL A 199 3.39 16.42 -3.28
C VAL A 199 3.48 17.02 -4.68
N HIS A 200 2.62 16.56 -5.57
CA HIS A 200 2.55 17.05 -6.96
C HIS A 200 1.28 17.86 -7.15
N GLU A 201 1.46 19.12 -7.54
CA GLU A 201 0.36 19.97 -7.96
C GLU A 201 0.01 19.68 -9.42
N LEU A 202 -1.27 19.58 -9.72
CA LEU A 202 -1.77 19.32 -11.07
C LEU A 202 -3.11 20.01 -11.29
N ILE A 203 -3.54 20.05 -12.54
CA ILE A 203 -4.86 20.59 -12.90
C ILE A 203 -5.75 19.44 -13.37
N VAL A 204 -6.91 19.32 -12.73
CA VAL A 204 -7.94 18.34 -13.09
C VAL A 204 -9.23 19.09 -13.39
N GLN A 205 -9.73 18.98 -14.63
CA GLN A 205 -10.91 19.69 -15.11
C GLN A 205 -10.86 21.22 -14.91
N GLY A 206 -9.66 21.82 -15.08
CA GLY A 206 -9.43 23.24 -14.94
C GLY A 206 -9.29 23.76 -13.50
N GLU A 207 -9.32 22.88 -12.51
CA GLU A 207 -9.16 23.24 -11.10
C GLU A 207 -7.87 22.64 -10.53
N SER A 208 -7.30 23.33 -9.51
CA SER A 208 -6.12 22.83 -8.78
C SER A 208 -6.44 21.52 -8.07
N ALA A 209 -5.50 20.58 -8.15
CA ALA A 209 -5.57 19.28 -7.54
C ALA A 209 -4.19 18.84 -7.05
N GLN A 210 -4.15 17.87 -6.15
CA GLN A 210 -2.92 17.35 -5.55
C GLN A 210 -2.84 15.83 -5.65
N ARG A 211 -1.67 15.34 -6.03
CA ARG A 211 -1.28 13.93 -5.90
C ARG A 211 -0.18 13.82 -4.86
N VAL A 212 -0.45 13.13 -3.77
CA VAL A 212 0.46 12.97 -2.64
C VAL A 212 0.94 11.52 -2.59
N VAL A 213 2.24 11.32 -2.64
CA VAL A 213 2.89 10.02 -2.76
C VAL A 213 3.60 9.66 -1.46
N LEU A 214 3.34 8.46 -0.94
CA LEU A 214 4.04 7.88 0.20
C LEU A 214 5.42 7.37 -0.20
N GLY A 215 6.39 7.53 0.69
CA GLY A 215 7.70 6.91 0.59
C GLY A 215 7.70 5.47 1.11
N ALA A 216 8.64 4.66 0.63
CA ALA A 216 8.92 3.36 1.23
C ALA A 216 9.65 3.53 2.57
N TRP A 217 9.41 2.57 3.47
CA TRP A 217 10.08 2.54 4.76
C TRP A 217 11.45 1.86 4.63
N HIS A 218 12.52 2.59 4.92
CA HIS A 218 13.91 2.09 4.94
C HIS A 218 14.64 2.63 6.17
N GLU A 219 15.30 3.79 6.04
CA GLU A 219 15.93 4.50 7.17
C GLU A 219 14.94 5.38 7.93
N ASN A 220 13.89 5.83 7.23
CA ASN A 220 12.81 6.66 7.76
C ASN A 220 11.46 6.03 7.45
N GLY A 221 10.49 6.29 8.33
CA GLY A 221 9.07 6.06 8.06
C GLY A 221 8.49 7.19 7.22
N SER A 222 7.50 6.87 6.41
CA SER A 222 6.73 7.83 5.62
C SER A 222 5.26 7.69 5.93
N MET A 223 4.59 8.80 6.24
CA MET A 223 3.14 8.84 6.42
C MET A 223 2.54 10.09 5.79
N ILE A 224 1.27 10.01 5.46
CA ILE A 224 0.46 11.18 5.11
C ILE A 224 -0.57 11.37 6.21
N GLN A 225 -0.69 12.60 6.69
CA GLN A 225 -1.72 13.04 7.60
C GLN A 225 -2.76 13.87 6.84
N VAL A 226 -4.03 13.57 7.07
CA VAL A 226 -5.16 14.39 6.61
C VAL A 226 -5.92 14.87 7.82
N ASP A 227 -6.19 16.17 7.88
CA ASP A 227 -6.99 16.84 8.92
C ASP A 227 -7.79 18.00 8.31
N ALA A 228 -8.34 18.87 9.15
CA ALA A 228 -9.13 20.02 8.69
C ALA A 228 -8.31 21.08 7.93
N ASP A 229 -6.99 21.12 8.16
CA ASP A 229 -6.07 22.07 7.53
C ASP A 229 -5.56 21.57 6.16
N GLY A 230 -5.77 20.27 5.85
CA GLY A 230 -5.42 19.69 4.56
C GLY A 230 -4.64 18.38 4.64
N VAL A 231 -3.73 18.19 3.68
CA VAL A 231 -2.93 16.97 3.51
C VAL A 231 -1.45 17.30 3.72
N GLN A 232 -0.79 16.55 4.58
CA GLN A 232 0.64 16.71 4.89
C GLN A 232 1.38 15.40 4.69
N LEU A 233 2.46 15.43 3.91
CA LEU A 233 3.41 14.34 3.79
C LEU A 233 4.49 14.52 4.88
N ILE A 234 4.71 13.48 5.68
CA ILE A 234 5.60 13.51 6.84
C ILE A 234 6.57 12.32 6.75
N GLU A 235 7.85 12.60 6.80
CA GLU A 235 8.91 11.61 6.99
C GLU A 235 9.44 11.72 8.41
N PHE A 236 9.70 10.59 9.06
CA PHE A 236 10.15 10.54 10.44
C PHE A 236 11.18 9.41 10.66
N PRO A 237 12.20 9.60 11.50
CA PRO A 237 13.13 8.55 11.89
C PRO A 237 12.42 7.52 12.81
N PHE A 238 12.89 6.28 12.79
CA PHE A 238 12.42 5.22 13.71
C PHE A 238 13.57 4.36 14.26
#